data_c0b70cae7eec8c8ed3035bb7a272cadd
#
_entry.id   c0b70cae7eec8c8ed3035bb7a272cadd
#
_cell.length_a   1.000
_cell.length_b   1.000
_cell.length_c   1.000
_cell.angle_alpha   90.00
_cell.angle_beta   90.00
_cell.angle_gamma   90.00
#
_symmetry.space_group_name_H-M   'P 1'
#
loop_
_entity.id
_entity.type
_entity.pdbx_description
1 polymer ?
#
loop_
_entity_poly.entity_id
_entity_poly.type
_entity_poly.pdbx_seq_one_letter_code
_entity_poly.pdbx_strand_id
1 'polypeptide(L)'
;MGIGEPKHATPEFIKTALTSSLAGLASYPATLGEPKLRESFTTWLHKRYGIKVNPVSQVLPINGSREALFAFTQVIVNPQKTSVVNGVSQPPIVLCPNPFYQIYEGAALLAGAEPYYANSDPARNFGVDWQSVPTSVWQRTQMIFVCSPGNPAGAVMPLSEWKVLFELSDQYGFVIASDECYSEIYFRDDVPPPLGGLEAAAKLGRKDFKNIVSFTSLSKRSNVPGMRSGFVAGDADIMKMFALYRTYHG
;
A
#
# COMPACT_ATOMS: atom_id res chain seq x y z
N MET A 1 -22.64 6.73 6.96
CA MET A 1 -22.07 6.82 5.60
C MET A 1 -21.76 5.41 5.12
N GLY A 2 -22.03 5.12 3.85
CA GLY A 2 -21.83 3.80 3.28
C GLY A 2 -20.43 3.58 2.70
N ILE A 3 -20.36 2.77 1.65
CA ILE A 3 -19.10 2.43 0.94
C ILE A 3 -18.57 3.67 0.21
N GLY A 4 -17.25 3.90 0.30
CA GLY A 4 -16.54 4.92 -0.46
C GLY A 4 -16.42 4.51 -1.94
N GLU A 5 -17.47 4.69 -2.71
CA GLU A 5 -17.56 4.34 -4.12
C GLU A 5 -17.73 5.59 -4.98
N PRO A 6 -16.95 5.77 -6.06
CA PRO A 6 -17.15 6.88 -6.97
C PRO A 6 -18.54 6.80 -7.63
N LYS A 7 -19.21 7.94 -7.76
CA LYS A 7 -20.55 8.03 -8.36
C LYS A 7 -20.54 8.59 -9.79
N HIS A 8 -19.41 9.00 -10.29
CA HIS A 8 -19.24 9.42 -11.68
C HIS A 8 -19.27 8.22 -12.63
N ALA A 9 -19.72 8.42 -13.85
CA ALA A 9 -19.67 7.39 -14.86
C ALA A 9 -18.22 7.02 -15.21
N THR A 10 -18.00 5.74 -15.49
CA THR A 10 -16.71 5.29 -16.05
C THR A 10 -16.43 6.03 -17.36
N PRO A 11 -15.23 6.62 -17.54
CA PRO A 11 -14.86 7.33 -18.76
C PRO A 11 -15.00 6.46 -20.01
N GLU A 12 -15.54 7.03 -21.10
CA GLU A 12 -15.85 6.28 -22.31
C GLU A 12 -14.61 5.65 -22.97
N PHE A 13 -13.46 6.36 -22.94
CA PHE A 13 -12.24 5.82 -23.49
C PHE A 13 -11.77 4.51 -22.80
N ILE A 14 -12.08 4.33 -21.50
CA ILE A 14 -11.76 3.09 -20.76
C ILE A 14 -12.66 1.96 -21.26
N LYS A 15 -13.96 2.21 -21.44
CA LYS A 15 -14.90 1.22 -21.97
C LYS A 15 -14.51 0.79 -23.38
N THR A 16 -14.18 1.75 -24.22
CA THR A 16 -13.71 1.50 -25.60
C THR A 16 -12.43 0.65 -25.61
N ALA A 17 -11.44 1.01 -24.78
CA ALA A 17 -10.21 0.23 -24.68
C ALA A 17 -10.45 -1.21 -24.21
N LEU A 18 -11.32 -1.38 -23.21
CA LEU A 18 -11.70 -2.71 -22.71
C LEU A 18 -12.38 -3.55 -23.79
N THR A 19 -13.38 -2.98 -24.48
CA THR A 19 -14.11 -3.66 -25.55
C THR A 19 -13.20 -4.06 -26.72
N SER A 20 -12.26 -3.18 -27.07
CA SER A 20 -11.27 -3.47 -28.15
C SER A 20 -10.26 -4.56 -27.77
N SER A 21 -10.14 -4.87 -26.49
CA SER A 21 -9.14 -5.83 -25.95
C SER A 21 -9.74 -7.19 -25.61
N LEU A 22 -11.02 -7.45 -25.92
CA LEU A 22 -11.71 -8.70 -25.57
C LEU A 22 -11.05 -9.97 -26.16
N ALA A 23 -10.31 -9.86 -27.26
CA ALA A 23 -9.53 -10.98 -27.79
C ALA A 23 -8.52 -11.56 -26.78
N GLY A 24 -8.06 -10.76 -25.80
CA GLY A 24 -7.20 -11.21 -24.72
C GLY A 24 -7.82 -12.25 -23.79
N LEU A 25 -9.14 -12.42 -23.79
CA LEU A 25 -9.84 -13.44 -23.02
C LEU A 25 -9.47 -14.89 -23.40
N ALA A 26 -8.87 -15.09 -24.57
CA ALA A 26 -8.50 -16.41 -25.06
C ALA A 26 -7.28 -17.04 -24.35
N SER A 27 -6.55 -16.29 -23.53
CA SER A 27 -5.31 -16.75 -22.91
C SER A 27 -5.24 -16.35 -21.42
N TYR A 28 -4.64 -17.19 -20.60
CA TYR A 28 -4.32 -16.81 -19.24
C TYR A 28 -3.28 -15.69 -19.20
N PRO A 29 -3.44 -14.69 -18.34
CA PRO A 29 -2.42 -13.68 -18.15
C PRO A 29 -1.21 -14.27 -17.42
N ALA A 30 -0.01 -13.72 -17.69
CA ALA A 30 1.17 -14.07 -16.90
C ALA A 30 1.01 -13.59 -15.43
N THR A 31 1.47 -14.37 -14.46
CA THR A 31 1.41 -14.02 -13.02
C THR A 31 2.04 -12.65 -12.74
N LEU A 32 3.15 -12.33 -13.39
CA LEU A 32 3.81 -11.02 -13.28
C LEU A 32 3.08 -9.90 -14.04
N GLY A 33 2.04 -10.23 -14.79
CA GLY A 33 1.35 -9.30 -15.69
C GLY A 33 2.14 -9.02 -16.98
N GLU A 34 1.44 -8.51 -17.98
CA GLU A 34 2.02 -8.16 -19.26
C GLU A 34 3.10 -7.08 -19.12
N PRO A 35 4.26 -7.20 -19.84
CA PRO A 35 5.33 -6.21 -19.77
C PRO A 35 4.85 -4.78 -20.06
N LYS A 36 4.03 -4.59 -21.10
CA LYS A 36 3.47 -3.28 -21.46
C LYS A 36 2.59 -2.68 -20.34
N LEU A 37 1.88 -3.52 -19.58
CA LEU A 37 1.07 -3.06 -18.45
C LEU A 37 1.99 -2.55 -17.31
N ARG A 38 3.05 -3.30 -16.99
CA ARG A 38 4.02 -2.89 -15.97
C ARG A 38 4.77 -1.61 -16.37
N GLU A 39 5.16 -1.49 -17.64
CA GLU A 39 5.76 -0.26 -18.19
C GLU A 39 4.80 0.94 -18.11
N SER A 40 3.50 0.73 -18.34
CA SER A 40 2.49 1.78 -18.19
C SER A 40 2.38 2.27 -16.74
N PHE A 41 2.45 1.35 -15.74
CA PHE A 41 2.46 1.71 -14.33
C PHE A 41 3.72 2.50 -13.95
N THR A 42 4.90 2.06 -14.40
CA THR A 42 6.15 2.78 -14.11
C THR A 42 6.20 4.15 -14.81
N THR A 43 5.64 4.27 -16.00
CA THR A 43 5.48 5.56 -16.72
C THR A 43 4.56 6.49 -15.93
N TRP A 44 3.45 5.97 -15.39
CA TRP A 44 2.57 6.77 -14.54
C TRP A 44 3.26 7.23 -13.26
N LEU A 45 3.97 6.34 -12.55
CA LEU A 45 4.74 6.67 -11.35
C LEU A 45 5.80 7.75 -11.64
N HIS A 46 6.48 7.65 -12.79
CA HIS A 46 7.43 8.66 -13.19
C HIS A 46 6.76 10.02 -13.44
N LYS A 47 5.66 10.04 -14.17
CA LYS A 47 4.91 11.27 -14.47
C LYS A 47 4.33 11.91 -13.20
N ARG A 48 3.83 11.08 -12.27
CA ARG A 48 3.12 11.54 -11.07
C ARG A 48 4.04 11.95 -9.94
N TYR A 49 5.11 11.20 -9.71
CA TYR A 49 6.01 11.35 -8.57
C TYR A 49 7.46 11.70 -8.95
N GLY A 50 7.80 11.73 -10.22
CA GLY A 50 9.17 11.98 -10.68
C GLY A 50 10.15 10.83 -10.37
N ILE A 51 9.66 9.66 -9.95
CA ILE A 51 10.49 8.52 -9.54
C ILE A 51 10.74 7.55 -10.69
N LYS A 52 11.83 6.79 -10.59
CA LYS A 52 12.12 5.68 -11.49
C LYS A 52 11.92 4.36 -10.78
N VAL A 53 11.05 3.51 -11.32
CA VAL A 53 10.73 2.19 -10.84
C VAL A 53 11.04 1.18 -11.93
N ASN A 54 11.71 0.08 -11.58
CA ASN A 54 12.05 -0.96 -12.55
C ASN A 54 10.79 -1.80 -12.89
N PRO A 55 10.34 -1.83 -14.15
CA PRO A 55 9.12 -2.56 -14.54
C PRO A 55 9.26 -4.08 -14.40
N VAL A 56 10.48 -4.61 -14.31
CA VAL A 56 10.72 -6.06 -14.20
C VAL A 56 10.67 -6.55 -12.75
N SER A 57 11.23 -5.77 -11.81
CA SER A 57 11.47 -6.23 -10.44
C SER A 57 10.71 -5.45 -9.36
N GLN A 58 10.18 -4.26 -9.67
CA GLN A 58 9.65 -3.35 -8.64
C GLN A 58 8.17 -3.02 -8.81
N VAL A 59 7.45 -3.63 -9.76
CA VAL A 59 6.03 -3.39 -9.96
C VAL A 59 5.30 -4.67 -10.37
N LEU A 60 4.08 -4.86 -9.81
CA LEU A 60 3.18 -5.97 -10.18
C LEU A 60 1.74 -5.45 -10.31
N PRO A 61 0.97 -5.93 -11.32
CA PRO A 61 -0.47 -5.72 -11.36
C PRO A 61 -1.15 -6.52 -10.24
N ILE A 62 -2.30 -6.01 -9.80
CA ILE A 62 -3.13 -6.63 -8.76
C ILE A 62 -4.62 -6.58 -9.13
N ASN A 63 -5.41 -7.49 -8.58
CA ASN A 63 -6.87 -7.58 -8.77
C ASN A 63 -7.64 -6.63 -7.83
N GLY A 64 -7.13 -5.39 -7.70
CA GLY A 64 -7.59 -4.38 -6.74
C GLY A 64 -6.80 -4.44 -5.44
N SER A 65 -6.69 -3.29 -4.77
CA SER A 65 -5.86 -3.14 -3.57
C SER A 65 -6.34 -3.95 -2.36
N ARG A 66 -7.66 -4.19 -2.21
CA ARG A 66 -8.19 -4.98 -1.09
C ARG A 66 -7.57 -6.37 -1.02
N GLU A 67 -7.61 -7.09 -2.13
CA GLU A 67 -7.03 -8.43 -2.24
C GLU A 67 -5.51 -8.38 -2.01
N ALA A 68 -4.85 -7.41 -2.64
CA ALA A 68 -3.40 -7.29 -2.54
C ALA A 68 -2.92 -6.93 -1.12
N LEU A 69 -3.58 -6.03 -0.40
CA LEU A 69 -3.25 -5.68 0.99
C LEU A 69 -3.39 -6.90 1.91
N PHE A 70 -4.46 -7.69 1.71
CA PHE A 70 -4.65 -8.94 2.45
C PHE A 70 -3.53 -9.94 2.16
N ALA A 71 -3.29 -10.25 0.90
CA ALA A 71 -2.27 -11.22 0.46
C ALA A 71 -0.85 -10.79 0.85
N PHE A 72 -0.56 -9.51 0.76
CA PHE A 72 0.74 -8.94 1.12
C PHE A 72 1.06 -9.15 2.60
N THR A 73 0.08 -8.99 3.48
CA THR A 73 0.24 -9.24 4.90
C THR A 73 0.63 -10.70 5.17
N GLN A 74 0.04 -11.66 4.43
CA GLN A 74 0.40 -13.08 4.55
C GLN A 74 1.85 -13.37 4.12
N VAL A 75 2.41 -12.54 3.23
CA VAL A 75 3.80 -12.68 2.77
C VAL A 75 4.80 -12.10 3.76
N ILE A 76 4.46 -10.97 4.38
CA ILE A 76 5.39 -10.24 5.26
C ILE A 76 5.40 -10.79 6.68
N VAL A 77 4.25 -11.19 7.20
CA VAL A 77 4.14 -11.66 8.58
C VAL A 77 4.65 -13.09 8.71
N ASN A 78 5.63 -13.27 9.59
CA ASN A 78 6.05 -14.58 10.07
C ASN A 78 5.50 -14.79 11.49
N PRO A 79 4.42 -15.54 11.67
CA PRO A 79 3.79 -15.76 12.99
C PRO A 79 4.68 -16.56 13.96
N GLN A 80 5.68 -17.27 13.45
CA GLN A 80 6.63 -18.03 14.28
C GLN A 80 7.73 -17.16 14.89
N LYS A 81 7.93 -15.93 14.34
CA LYS A 81 8.88 -14.97 14.90
C LYS A 81 8.22 -14.25 16.08
N THR A 82 8.14 -14.94 17.20
CA THR A 82 7.58 -14.41 18.45
C THR A 82 8.65 -13.71 19.29
N SER A 83 8.20 -12.87 20.22
CA SER A 83 9.07 -12.21 21.23
C SER A 83 8.64 -12.62 22.63
N VAL A 84 9.58 -12.79 23.55
CA VAL A 84 9.27 -13.11 24.96
C VAL A 84 9.15 -11.80 25.74
N VAL A 85 7.97 -11.53 26.28
CA VAL A 85 7.69 -10.37 27.14
C VAL A 85 7.19 -10.90 28.49
N ASN A 86 7.89 -10.56 29.57
CA ASN A 86 7.57 -11.05 30.93
C ASN A 86 7.42 -12.58 31.01
N GLY A 87 8.28 -13.32 30.31
CA GLY A 87 8.24 -14.80 30.29
C GLY A 87 7.15 -15.42 29.42
N VAL A 88 6.34 -14.60 28.73
CA VAL A 88 5.25 -15.08 27.84
C VAL A 88 5.62 -14.81 26.39
N SER A 89 5.48 -15.83 25.53
CA SER A 89 5.64 -15.67 24.08
C SER A 89 4.50 -14.83 23.53
N GLN A 90 4.88 -13.76 22.81
CA GLN A 90 3.96 -12.81 22.19
C GLN A 90 4.05 -12.89 20.66
N PRO A 91 2.92 -12.86 19.93
CA PRO A 91 2.92 -12.88 18.46
C PRO A 91 3.55 -11.60 17.90
N PRO A 92 3.94 -11.61 16.60
CA PRO A 92 4.34 -10.39 15.91
C PRO A 92 3.18 -9.38 15.85
N ILE A 93 3.50 -8.12 15.62
CA ILE A 93 2.52 -7.04 15.49
C ILE A 93 2.42 -6.58 14.03
N VAL A 94 1.19 -6.34 13.58
CA VAL A 94 0.88 -5.48 12.45
C VAL A 94 0.24 -4.21 12.97
N LEU A 95 0.87 -3.07 12.73
CA LEU A 95 0.38 -1.78 13.18
C LEU A 95 -0.62 -1.21 12.20
N CYS A 96 -1.81 -0.85 12.71
CA CYS A 96 -2.91 -0.28 11.95
C CYS A 96 -3.21 1.15 12.44
N PRO A 97 -3.27 2.17 11.55
CA PRO A 97 -3.78 3.49 11.94
C PRO A 97 -5.25 3.34 12.34
N ASN A 98 -5.71 4.09 13.36
CA ASN A 98 -7.09 4.02 13.82
C ASN A 98 -7.72 5.43 13.84
N PRO A 99 -8.89 5.66 13.17
CA PRO A 99 -9.72 4.69 12.44
C PRO A 99 -9.07 4.19 11.14
N PHE A 100 -9.47 2.99 10.68
CA PHE A 100 -8.83 2.30 9.57
C PHE A 100 -9.82 1.58 8.64
N TYR A 101 -9.32 1.15 7.50
CA TYR A 101 -10.01 0.26 6.60
C TYR A 101 -9.94 -1.19 7.15
N GLN A 102 -11.10 -1.82 7.36
CA GLN A 102 -11.24 -3.11 8.08
C GLN A 102 -10.34 -4.24 7.56
N ILE A 103 -9.85 -4.15 6.31
CA ILE A 103 -8.97 -5.17 5.76
C ILE A 103 -7.65 -5.30 6.51
N TYR A 104 -7.16 -4.21 7.12
CA TYR A 104 -5.88 -4.21 7.83
C TYR A 104 -5.92 -5.12 9.05
N GLU A 105 -6.96 -5.00 9.87
CA GLU A 105 -7.18 -5.85 11.03
C GLU A 105 -7.38 -7.32 10.63
N GLY A 106 -8.30 -7.57 9.67
CA GLY A 106 -8.58 -8.92 9.21
C GLY A 106 -7.35 -9.61 8.62
N ALA A 107 -6.51 -8.88 7.86
CA ALA A 107 -5.27 -9.39 7.31
C ALA A 107 -4.24 -9.72 8.41
N ALA A 108 -4.10 -8.87 9.43
CA ALA A 108 -3.22 -9.10 10.56
C ALA A 108 -3.60 -10.36 11.35
N LEU A 109 -4.88 -10.47 11.73
CA LEU A 109 -5.41 -11.62 12.50
C LEU A 109 -5.22 -12.93 11.75
N LEU A 110 -5.55 -12.96 10.44
CA LEU A 110 -5.43 -14.17 9.62
C LEU A 110 -4.00 -14.53 9.26
N ALA A 111 -3.06 -13.58 9.35
CA ALA A 111 -1.63 -13.84 9.26
C ALA A 111 -1.00 -14.33 10.59
N GLY A 112 -1.78 -14.43 11.67
CA GLY A 112 -1.30 -14.83 12.99
C GLY A 112 -0.54 -13.72 13.73
N ALA A 113 -0.77 -12.45 13.37
CA ALA A 113 -0.24 -11.30 14.07
C ALA A 113 -1.28 -10.67 15.00
N GLU A 114 -0.80 -9.96 16.00
CA GLU A 114 -1.60 -9.06 16.83
C GLU A 114 -1.75 -7.71 16.12
N PRO A 115 -2.99 -7.23 15.84
CA PRO A 115 -3.19 -5.88 15.36
C PRO A 115 -2.96 -4.89 16.50
N TYR A 116 -2.08 -3.92 16.29
CA TYR A 116 -1.90 -2.78 17.20
C TYR A 116 -2.52 -1.54 16.58
N TYR A 117 -3.40 -0.86 17.33
CA TYR A 117 -4.14 0.30 16.83
C TYR A 117 -3.45 1.60 17.24
N ALA A 118 -2.84 2.28 16.27
CA ALA A 118 -2.24 3.59 16.46
C ALA A 118 -3.30 4.67 16.19
N ASN A 119 -3.78 5.32 17.25
CA ASN A 119 -4.88 6.28 17.16
C ASN A 119 -4.46 7.57 16.44
N SER A 120 -5.35 8.05 15.56
CA SER A 120 -5.23 9.38 14.96
C SER A 120 -5.50 10.46 16.00
N ASP A 121 -4.77 11.57 15.92
CA ASP A 121 -4.96 12.73 16.77
C ASP A 121 -5.61 13.88 15.98
N PRO A 122 -6.80 14.38 16.35
CA PRO A 122 -7.41 15.53 15.71
C PRO A 122 -6.52 16.79 15.73
N ALA A 123 -5.72 16.97 16.80
CA ALA A 123 -4.79 18.10 16.91
C ALA A 123 -3.63 18.03 15.89
N ARG A 124 -3.36 16.83 15.32
CA ARG A 124 -2.38 16.57 14.27
C ARG A 124 -3.04 16.39 12.88
N ASN A 125 -4.18 17.03 12.67
CA ASN A 125 -4.98 16.85 11.44
C ASN A 125 -5.29 15.36 11.16
N PHE A 126 -5.66 14.62 12.20
CA PHE A 126 -5.91 13.17 12.16
C PHE A 126 -4.71 12.31 11.72
N GLY A 127 -3.50 12.84 11.78
CA GLY A 127 -2.27 12.06 11.67
C GLY A 127 -2.04 11.20 12.91
N VAL A 128 -1.28 10.12 12.76
CA VAL A 128 -0.84 9.26 13.88
C VAL A 128 0.43 9.86 14.49
N ASP A 129 0.51 9.87 15.82
CA ASP A 129 1.76 10.17 16.50
C ASP A 129 2.62 8.91 16.64
N TRP A 130 3.49 8.68 15.65
CA TRP A 130 4.38 7.52 15.62
C TRP A 130 5.33 7.47 16.81
N GLN A 131 5.68 8.63 17.39
CA GLN A 131 6.58 8.71 18.54
C GLN A 131 5.92 8.29 19.86
N SER A 132 4.59 8.32 19.92
CA SER A 132 3.83 7.86 21.08
C SER A 132 3.69 6.34 21.16
N VAL A 133 4.00 5.61 20.07
CA VAL A 133 3.94 4.15 20.05
C VAL A 133 5.08 3.58 20.90
N PRO A 134 4.79 2.69 21.88
CA PRO A 134 5.80 2.15 22.77
C PRO A 134 6.90 1.37 22.06
N THR A 135 8.14 1.46 22.53
CA THR A 135 9.28 0.70 22.00
C THR A 135 9.01 -0.81 21.97
N SER A 136 8.33 -1.36 22.97
CA SER A 136 7.96 -2.78 23.02
C SER A 136 7.02 -3.21 21.88
N VAL A 137 6.22 -2.29 21.35
CA VAL A 137 5.39 -2.50 20.16
C VAL A 137 6.26 -2.52 18.91
N TRP A 138 7.15 -1.53 18.74
CA TRP A 138 8.07 -1.47 17.61
C TRP A 138 8.95 -2.71 17.48
N GLN A 139 9.46 -3.24 18.60
CA GLN A 139 10.30 -4.44 18.63
C GLN A 139 9.60 -5.70 18.12
N ARG A 140 8.27 -5.74 18.16
CA ARG A 140 7.44 -6.84 17.67
C ARG A 140 6.82 -6.57 16.31
N THR A 141 6.89 -5.32 15.82
CA THR A 141 6.24 -4.92 14.58
C THR A 141 6.98 -5.51 13.38
N GLN A 142 6.26 -6.23 12.53
CA GLN A 142 6.76 -6.74 11.25
C GLN A 142 6.25 -5.95 10.07
N MET A 143 5.08 -5.35 10.18
CA MET A 143 4.47 -4.54 9.13
C MET A 143 3.63 -3.42 9.71
N ILE A 144 3.54 -2.33 8.97
CA ILE A 144 2.65 -1.22 9.26
C ILE A 144 1.83 -0.86 8.02
N PHE A 145 0.55 -0.61 8.21
CA PHE A 145 -0.28 0.04 7.20
C PHE A 145 -0.23 1.55 7.34
N VAL A 146 -0.08 2.23 6.21
CA VAL A 146 -0.24 3.68 6.08
C VAL A 146 -1.28 3.94 5.00
N CYS A 147 -2.30 4.73 5.30
CA CYS A 147 -3.28 5.18 4.30
C CYS A 147 -3.16 6.69 4.14
N SER A 148 -2.67 7.13 2.98
CA SER A 148 -2.48 8.57 2.70
C SER A 148 -2.83 8.88 1.24
N PRO A 149 -3.89 9.67 1.00
CA PRO A 149 -4.88 10.22 1.94
C PRO A 149 -5.65 9.14 2.71
N GLY A 150 -5.94 9.42 3.99
CA GLY A 150 -6.47 8.44 4.93
C GLY A 150 -7.96 8.10 4.72
N ASN A 151 -8.31 6.84 4.87
CA ASN A 151 -9.70 6.40 4.98
C ASN A 151 -9.98 6.02 6.44
N PRO A 152 -10.91 6.72 7.16
CA PRO A 152 -11.90 7.67 6.65
C PRO A 152 -11.52 9.16 6.79
N ALA A 153 -10.39 9.51 7.39
CA ALA A 153 -10.10 10.86 7.87
C ALA A 153 -9.73 11.87 6.75
N GLY A 154 -9.25 11.40 5.60
CA GLY A 154 -8.77 12.24 4.50
C GLY A 154 -7.40 12.90 4.77
N ALA A 155 -6.76 12.61 5.90
CA ALA A 155 -5.46 13.15 6.26
C ALA A 155 -4.37 12.72 5.26
N VAL A 156 -3.49 13.66 4.90
CA VAL A 156 -2.32 13.39 4.06
C VAL A 156 -1.07 13.43 4.94
N MET A 157 -0.26 12.39 4.88
CA MET A 157 0.95 12.28 5.68
C MET A 157 2.04 13.21 5.12
N PRO A 158 2.57 14.17 5.88
CA PRO A 158 3.61 15.09 5.43
C PRO A 158 4.98 14.41 5.37
N LEU A 159 5.91 15.00 4.62
CA LEU A 159 7.28 14.46 4.44
C LEU A 159 8.03 14.27 5.77
N SER A 160 7.79 15.13 6.75
CA SER A 160 8.39 15.02 8.10
C SER A 160 7.96 13.75 8.83
N GLU A 161 6.71 13.34 8.69
CA GLU A 161 6.21 12.09 9.32
C GLU A 161 6.69 10.86 8.55
N TRP A 162 6.76 10.92 7.21
CA TRP A 162 7.41 9.89 6.42
C TRP A 162 8.86 9.66 6.85
N LYS A 163 9.60 10.75 7.12
CA LYS A 163 10.98 10.64 7.61
C LYS A 163 11.06 9.86 8.92
N VAL A 164 10.22 10.21 9.91
CA VAL A 164 10.16 9.50 11.20
C VAL A 164 9.83 8.02 10.98
N LEU A 165 8.86 7.71 10.15
CA LEU A 165 8.44 6.34 9.92
C LEU A 165 9.53 5.51 9.21
N PHE A 166 10.27 6.10 8.27
CA PHE A 166 11.40 5.43 7.64
C PHE A 166 12.55 5.19 8.61
N GLU A 167 12.86 6.14 9.49
CA GLU A 167 13.87 5.97 10.54
C GLU A 167 13.50 4.83 11.49
N LEU A 168 12.25 4.74 11.90
CA LEU A 168 11.72 3.62 12.68
C LEU A 168 11.79 2.29 11.92
N SER A 169 11.45 2.27 10.62
CA SER A 169 11.58 1.08 9.79
C SER A 169 13.04 0.63 9.66
N ASP A 170 13.97 1.55 9.52
CA ASP A 170 15.40 1.22 9.47
C ASP A 170 15.91 0.66 10.82
N GLN A 171 15.39 1.18 11.92
CA GLN A 171 15.78 0.75 13.27
C GLN A 171 15.19 -0.62 13.65
N TYR A 172 13.92 -0.88 13.33
CA TYR A 172 13.21 -2.07 13.79
C TYR A 172 12.98 -3.13 12.71
N GLY A 173 13.21 -2.79 11.44
CA GLY A 173 13.16 -3.73 10.31
C GLY A 173 11.77 -4.09 9.81
N PHE A 174 10.73 -3.31 10.15
CA PHE A 174 9.37 -3.56 9.65
C PHE A 174 9.16 -3.02 8.23
N VAL A 175 8.19 -3.60 7.54
CA VAL A 175 7.78 -3.21 6.19
C VAL A 175 6.62 -2.21 6.25
N ILE A 176 6.67 -1.19 5.39
CA ILE A 176 5.61 -0.19 5.24
C ILE A 176 4.75 -0.54 4.03
N ALA A 177 3.47 -0.84 4.26
CA ALA A 177 2.44 -0.99 3.24
C ALA A 177 1.68 0.33 3.08
N SER A 178 2.01 1.09 2.04
CA SER A 178 1.42 2.41 1.75
C SER A 178 0.18 2.25 0.87
N ASP A 179 -1.01 2.34 1.46
CA ASP A 179 -2.29 2.33 0.73
C ASP A 179 -2.57 3.73 0.17
N GLU A 180 -2.37 3.89 -1.13
CA GLU A 180 -2.50 5.14 -1.87
C GLU A 180 -3.73 5.16 -2.79
N CYS A 181 -4.79 4.43 -2.42
CA CYS A 181 -6.01 4.34 -3.23
C CYS A 181 -6.71 5.68 -3.49
N TYR A 182 -6.43 6.69 -2.65
CA TYR A 182 -7.03 8.03 -2.74
C TYR A 182 -6.05 9.11 -3.18
N SER A 183 -4.84 8.76 -3.64
CA SER A 183 -3.78 9.72 -4.02
C SER A 183 -4.19 10.71 -5.11
N GLU A 184 -5.16 10.34 -5.95
CA GLU A 184 -5.66 11.19 -7.04
C GLU A 184 -7.01 11.87 -6.72
N ILE A 185 -7.45 11.80 -5.45
CA ILE A 185 -8.68 12.45 -4.98
C ILE A 185 -8.32 13.64 -4.09
N TYR A 186 -8.20 14.80 -4.70
CA TYR A 186 -7.92 16.08 -4.05
C TYR A 186 -8.72 17.18 -4.72
N PHE A 187 -8.92 18.30 -4.01
CA PHE A 187 -9.90 19.33 -4.39
C PHE A 187 -9.25 20.62 -4.94
N ARG A 188 -7.93 20.71 -4.86
CA ARG A 188 -7.22 21.95 -5.15
C ARG A 188 -6.08 21.69 -6.12
N ASP A 189 -6.13 22.37 -7.27
CA ASP A 189 -5.09 22.30 -8.30
C ASP A 189 -3.96 23.34 -8.07
N ASP A 190 -4.18 24.27 -7.14
CA ASP A 190 -3.22 25.32 -6.76
C ASP A 190 -2.22 24.88 -5.66
N VAL A 191 -2.34 23.65 -5.17
CA VAL A 191 -1.40 23.04 -4.21
C VAL A 191 -0.86 21.72 -4.77
N PRO A 192 0.34 21.29 -4.32
CA PRO A 192 0.86 19.98 -4.72
C PRO A 192 -0.14 18.85 -4.41
N PRO A 193 -0.29 17.87 -5.30
CA PRO A 193 -1.09 16.68 -5.01
C PRO A 193 -0.59 15.93 -3.77
N PRO A 194 -1.43 15.06 -3.17
CA PRO A 194 -1.02 14.26 -2.01
C PRO A 194 0.30 13.53 -2.22
N LEU A 195 1.18 13.61 -1.22
CA LEU A 195 2.49 12.97 -1.23
C LEU A 195 2.33 11.45 -1.10
N GLY A 196 2.91 10.68 -2.03
CA GLY A 196 2.98 9.22 -1.95
C GLY A 196 4.21 8.73 -1.18
N GLY A 197 4.16 7.50 -0.66
CA GLY A 197 5.26 6.92 0.11
C GLY A 197 6.54 6.71 -0.69
N LEU A 198 6.43 6.27 -1.95
CA LEU A 198 7.60 6.15 -2.84
C LEU A 198 8.18 7.52 -3.22
N GLU A 199 7.33 8.53 -3.41
CA GLU A 199 7.78 9.90 -3.63
C GLU A 199 8.51 10.45 -2.40
N ALA A 200 7.96 10.21 -1.21
CA ALA A 200 8.59 10.60 0.05
C ALA A 200 9.96 9.91 0.24
N ALA A 201 10.04 8.61 -0.05
CA ALA A 201 11.31 7.87 -0.03
C ALA A 201 12.36 8.50 -0.96
N ALA A 202 11.98 8.81 -2.20
CA ALA A 202 12.87 9.46 -3.16
C ALA A 202 13.32 10.86 -2.71
N LYS A 203 12.38 11.69 -2.21
CA LYS A 203 12.69 13.04 -1.67
C LYS A 203 13.64 13.00 -0.46
N LEU A 204 13.60 11.92 0.31
CA LEU A 204 14.50 11.71 1.45
C LEU A 204 15.81 10.98 1.06
N GLY A 205 16.04 10.78 -0.25
CA GLY A 205 17.27 10.16 -0.75
C GLY A 205 17.39 8.66 -0.49
N ARG A 206 16.26 7.98 -0.15
CA ARG A 206 16.25 6.52 0.04
C ARG A 206 16.38 5.83 -1.31
N LYS A 207 17.38 4.95 -1.41
CA LYS A 207 17.61 4.15 -2.62
C LYS A 207 16.76 2.89 -2.60
N ASP A 208 16.38 2.42 -3.78
CA ASP A 208 15.74 1.11 -4.02
C ASP A 208 14.43 0.87 -3.26
N PHE A 209 13.83 1.91 -2.69
CA PHE A 209 12.56 1.85 -1.92
C PHE A 209 12.59 0.79 -0.80
N LYS A 210 13.72 0.64 -0.12
CA LYS A 210 13.89 -0.37 0.92
C LYS A 210 12.78 -0.32 1.97
N ASN A 211 12.19 -1.49 2.24
CA ASN A 211 11.13 -1.73 3.21
C ASN A 211 9.81 -0.97 2.95
N ILE A 212 9.56 -0.45 1.76
CA ILE A 212 8.26 0.15 1.43
C ILE A 212 7.68 -0.44 0.15
N VAL A 213 6.36 -0.69 0.18
CA VAL A 213 5.55 -1.05 -0.98
C VAL A 213 4.29 -0.18 -1.00
N SER A 214 4.05 0.50 -2.13
CA SER A 214 2.87 1.31 -2.39
C SER A 214 1.80 0.51 -3.13
N PHE A 215 0.54 0.70 -2.75
CA PHE A 215 -0.64 0.06 -3.32
C PHE A 215 -1.52 1.10 -4.00
N THR A 216 -1.69 0.97 -5.31
CA THR A 216 -2.50 1.89 -6.12
C THR A 216 -3.68 1.14 -6.73
N SER A 217 -4.88 1.73 -6.64
CA SER A 217 -6.10 1.17 -7.22
C SER A 217 -6.65 2.06 -8.33
N LEU A 218 -7.14 1.48 -9.41
CA LEU A 218 -7.89 2.22 -10.44
C LEU A 218 -9.34 2.47 -10.03
N SER A 219 -9.82 1.82 -8.96
CA SER A 219 -11.22 1.91 -8.51
C SER A 219 -11.68 3.35 -8.26
N LYS A 220 -10.85 4.14 -7.56
CA LYS A 220 -11.19 5.51 -7.14
C LYS A 220 -10.74 6.54 -8.18
N ARG A 221 -9.45 6.54 -8.51
CA ARG A 221 -8.84 7.50 -9.43
C ARG A 221 -9.40 7.48 -10.86
N SER A 222 -9.90 6.32 -11.31
CA SER A 222 -10.33 6.11 -12.71
C SER A 222 -11.82 5.77 -12.85
N ASN A 223 -12.57 5.80 -11.75
CA ASN A 223 -14.00 5.44 -11.72
C ASN A 223 -14.31 4.07 -12.34
N VAL A 224 -13.48 3.06 -12.05
CA VAL A 224 -13.63 1.67 -12.54
C VAL A 224 -13.59 0.64 -11.41
N PRO A 225 -14.40 0.81 -10.34
CA PRO A 225 -14.32 -0.10 -9.19
C PRO A 225 -14.62 -1.56 -9.55
N GLY A 226 -15.49 -1.80 -10.53
CA GLY A 226 -15.84 -3.14 -11.01
C GLY A 226 -14.74 -3.85 -11.81
N MET A 227 -13.77 -3.10 -12.35
CA MET A 227 -12.67 -3.68 -13.15
C MET A 227 -11.69 -4.51 -12.32
N ARG A 228 -11.65 -4.33 -11.01
CA ARG A 228 -10.72 -5.01 -10.10
C ARG A 228 -9.27 -4.91 -10.55
N SER A 229 -8.79 -3.69 -10.76
CA SER A 229 -7.44 -3.43 -11.29
C SER A 229 -6.69 -2.40 -10.44
N GLY A 230 -5.40 -2.60 -10.35
CA GLY A 230 -4.44 -1.74 -9.69
C GLY A 230 -3.04 -2.28 -9.85
N PHE A 231 -2.11 -1.73 -9.09
CA PHE A 231 -0.74 -2.22 -9.04
C PHE A 231 -0.11 -1.96 -7.67
N VAL A 232 0.94 -2.70 -7.39
CA VAL A 232 1.85 -2.47 -6.27
C VAL A 232 3.24 -2.15 -6.81
N ALA A 233 3.97 -1.29 -6.12
CA ALA A 233 5.34 -0.95 -6.49
C ALA A 233 6.18 -0.66 -5.25
N GLY A 234 7.50 -0.98 -5.29
CA GLY A 234 8.39 -0.71 -4.16
C GLY A 234 9.65 -1.55 -4.13
N ASP A 235 10.02 -1.98 -2.95
CA ASP A 235 11.20 -2.81 -2.66
C ASP A 235 11.25 -4.07 -3.53
N ALA A 236 12.32 -4.25 -4.31
CA ALA A 236 12.43 -5.35 -5.28
C ALA A 236 12.47 -6.74 -4.62
N ASP A 237 13.10 -6.86 -3.44
CA ASP A 237 13.19 -8.14 -2.74
C ASP A 237 11.83 -8.54 -2.17
N ILE A 238 11.09 -7.59 -1.63
CA ILE A 238 9.72 -7.78 -1.16
C ILE A 238 8.80 -8.10 -2.34
N MET A 239 8.94 -7.39 -3.45
CA MET A 239 8.15 -7.64 -4.66
C MET A 239 8.38 -9.05 -5.22
N LYS A 240 9.61 -9.56 -5.14
CA LYS A 240 9.95 -10.95 -5.52
C LYS A 240 9.22 -11.97 -4.65
N MET A 241 9.19 -11.77 -3.33
CA MET A 241 8.45 -12.66 -2.41
C MET A 241 6.95 -12.60 -2.68
N PHE A 242 6.41 -11.41 -2.89
CA PHE A 242 4.99 -11.23 -3.19
C PHE A 242 4.60 -11.87 -4.54
N ALA A 243 5.43 -11.72 -5.57
CA ALA A 243 5.22 -12.37 -6.86
C ALA A 243 5.17 -13.90 -6.73
N LEU A 244 6.08 -14.50 -5.94
CA LEU A 244 6.07 -15.93 -5.68
C LEU A 244 4.77 -16.38 -5.01
N TYR A 245 4.32 -15.66 -3.96
CA TYR A 245 3.06 -15.97 -3.28
C TYR A 245 1.87 -15.91 -4.25
N ARG A 246 1.85 -14.93 -5.14
CA ARG A 246 0.77 -14.77 -6.13
C ARG A 246 0.68 -15.91 -7.14
N THR A 247 1.71 -16.70 -7.34
CA THR A 247 1.62 -17.91 -8.19
C THR A 247 0.64 -18.96 -7.66
N TYR A 248 0.27 -18.87 -6.38
CA TYR A 248 -0.62 -19.82 -5.72
C TYR A 248 -2.01 -19.26 -5.39
N HIS A 249 -2.21 -17.94 -5.49
CA HIS A 249 -3.43 -17.34 -4.96
C HIS A 249 -4.08 -16.31 -5.90
N GLY A 250 -3.43 -15.79 -6.92
CA GLY A 250 -3.96 -14.67 -7.66
C GLY A 250 -3.92 -14.70 -9.16
#